data_ddb112622af4da717e641570e06c5155
#
_entry.id   ddb112622af4da717e641570e06c5155
#
_cell.length_a   1.000
_cell.length_b   1.000
_cell.length_c   1.000
_cell.angle_alpha   90.00
_cell.angle_beta   90.00
_cell.angle_gamma   90.00
#
_symmetry.space_group_name_H-M   'P 1'
#
loop_
_entity.id
_entity.type
_entity.pdbx_description
1 polymer ?
#
loop_
_entity_poly.entity_id
_entity_poly.type
_entity_poly.pdbx_seq_one_letter_code
_entity_poly.pdbx_strand_id
1 'polypeptide(L)'
;MPEPGHIKNLIRRALEAELEGTWFFQWYSPEELAVIYNGIGPDRFPDWLREIITASAELFEPAALIHDLEYFLGGGKTDFTAANERFRRNCDTLTRRKYPWWSPLRYILFNRARRWTNYCELFGTENYHFKTGIGGEVSCGHSNEKRPNG
;
A
#
# COMPACT_ATOMS: atom_id res chain seq x y z
N MET A 1 -0.60 12.04 11.65
CA MET A 1 -1.71 11.12 11.34
C MET A 1 -2.61 11.81 10.32
N PRO A 2 -2.91 11.19 9.19
CA PRO A 2 -3.76 11.81 8.17
C PRO A 2 -5.17 12.02 8.71
N GLU A 3 -5.81 13.07 8.23
CA GLU A 3 -7.20 13.36 8.62
C GLU A 3 -8.16 12.32 8.02
N PRO A 4 -9.25 11.93 8.72
CA PRO A 4 -10.25 11.00 8.19
C PRO A 4 -10.85 11.44 6.84
N GLY A 5 -10.94 12.76 6.60
CA GLY A 5 -11.37 13.31 5.31
C GLY A 5 -10.43 12.97 4.16
N HIS A 6 -9.13 12.99 4.39
CA HIS A 6 -8.12 12.56 3.41
C HIS A 6 -8.26 11.07 3.11
N ILE A 7 -8.41 10.24 4.13
CA ILE A 7 -8.62 8.78 3.96
C ILE A 7 -9.89 8.49 3.14
N LYS A 8 -11.00 9.16 3.42
CA LYS A 8 -12.25 9.03 2.62
C LYS A 8 -12.00 9.35 1.15
N ASN A 9 -11.21 10.39 0.85
CA ASN A 9 -10.83 10.71 -0.53
C ASN A 9 -9.97 9.63 -1.17
N LEU A 10 -9.01 9.04 -0.44
CA LEU A 10 -8.19 7.94 -0.95
C LEU A 10 -9.02 6.70 -1.25
N ILE A 11 -9.96 6.33 -0.35
CA ILE A 11 -10.89 5.21 -0.56
C ILE A 11 -11.71 5.45 -1.82
N ARG A 12 -12.30 6.64 -1.97
CA ARG A 12 -13.08 6.98 -3.17
C ARG A 12 -12.26 6.84 -4.44
N ARG A 13 -11.05 7.40 -4.46
CA ARG A 13 -10.13 7.31 -5.61
C ARG A 13 -9.74 5.86 -5.94
N ALA A 14 -9.50 5.04 -4.91
CA ALA A 14 -9.19 3.63 -5.10
C ALA A 14 -10.36 2.86 -5.72
N LEU A 15 -11.59 3.12 -5.26
CA LEU A 15 -12.81 2.51 -5.80
C LEU A 15 -13.10 2.97 -7.24
N GLU A 16 -13.00 4.28 -7.52
CA GLU A 16 -13.18 4.83 -8.87
C GLU A 16 -12.15 4.30 -9.87
N ALA A 17 -10.94 4.02 -9.41
CA ALA A 17 -9.88 3.43 -10.22
C ALA A 17 -9.97 1.89 -10.29
N GLU A 18 -10.91 1.27 -9.58
CA GLU A 18 -11.08 -0.19 -9.52
C GLU A 18 -9.79 -0.92 -9.11
N LEU A 19 -9.10 -0.37 -8.10
CA LEU A 19 -7.85 -0.95 -7.62
C LEU A 19 -8.08 -2.31 -6.96
N GLU A 20 -7.11 -3.21 -7.14
CA GLU A 20 -7.12 -4.51 -6.45
C GLU A 20 -6.93 -4.31 -4.94
N GLY A 21 -7.70 -5.04 -4.13
CA GLY A 21 -7.62 -4.97 -2.66
C GLY A 21 -8.59 -3.99 -2.01
N THR A 22 -9.40 -3.25 -2.79
CA THR A 22 -10.42 -2.35 -2.26
C THR A 22 -11.47 -3.05 -1.38
N TRP A 23 -11.66 -4.36 -1.54
CA TRP A 23 -12.55 -5.17 -0.68
C TRP A 23 -12.11 -5.18 0.79
N PHE A 24 -10.85 -4.90 1.11
CA PHE A 24 -10.38 -4.81 2.49
C PHE A 24 -10.99 -3.61 3.24
N PHE A 25 -11.39 -2.54 2.54
CA PHE A 25 -11.95 -1.35 3.17
C PHE A 25 -13.29 -1.59 3.86
N GLN A 26 -14.04 -2.61 3.47
CA GLN A 26 -15.35 -2.92 4.07
C GLN A 26 -15.29 -3.27 5.57
N TRP A 27 -14.12 -3.63 6.07
CA TRP A 27 -13.94 -4.05 7.47
C TRP A 27 -13.37 -2.98 8.38
N TYR A 28 -13.04 -1.82 7.83
CA TYR A 28 -12.40 -0.74 8.57
C TYR A 28 -13.09 0.60 8.32
N SER A 29 -13.29 1.38 9.39
CA SER A 29 -13.70 2.77 9.27
C SER A 29 -12.57 3.65 8.71
N PRO A 30 -12.87 4.81 8.13
CA PRO A 30 -11.84 5.77 7.75
C PRO A 30 -10.92 6.20 8.90
N GLU A 31 -11.45 6.24 10.12
CA GLU A 31 -10.71 6.59 11.33
C GLU A 31 -9.69 5.48 11.70
N GLU A 32 -10.08 4.22 11.58
CA GLU A 32 -9.19 3.08 11.78
C GLU A 32 -8.12 3.02 10.70
N LEU A 33 -8.49 3.26 9.44
CA LEU A 33 -7.54 3.32 8.33
C LEU A 33 -6.55 4.48 8.47
N ALA A 34 -6.96 5.61 9.06
CA ALA A 34 -6.07 6.73 9.33
C ALA A 34 -4.96 6.37 10.34
N VAL A 35 -5.23 5.44 11.26
CA VAL A 35 -4.23 4.92 12.20
C VAL A 35 -3.28 3.93 11.53
N ILE A 36 -3.80 3.10 10.62
CA ILE A 36 -3.02 2.08 9.89
C ILE A 36 -2.13 2.73 8.82
N TYR A 37 -2.66 3.72 8.12
CA TYR A 37 -1.98 4.39 7.02
C TYR A 37 -0.81 5.24 7.53
N ASN A 38 0.38 4.72 7.38
CA ASN A 38 1.61 5.44 7.73
C ASN A 38 1.96 6.52 6.71
N GLY A 39 1.28 6.52 5.58
CA GLY A 39 1.56 7.39 4.47
C GLY A 39 2.90 7.09 3.81
N ILE A 40 3.09 7.72 2.68
CA ILE A 40 4.38 7.75 2.02
C ILE A 40 5.25 8.78 2.76
N GLY A 41 5.74 8.38 3.93
CA GLY A 41 6.56 9.26 4.77
C GLY A 41 7.98 9.39 4.21
N PRO A 42 8.44 10.61 3.89
CA PRO A 42 9.77 10.82 3.33
C PRO A 42 10.91 10.51 4.30
N ASP A 43 10.63 10.49 5.60
CA ASP A 43 11.69 10.49 6.62
C ASP A 43 12.41 9.14 6.81
N ARG A 44 11.83 8.04 6.31
CA ARG A 44 12.38 6.68 6.45
C ARG A 44 13.11 6.17 5.22
N PHE A 45 13.15 6.93 4.13
CA PHE A 45 13.68 6.47 2.86
C PHE A 45 15.01 7.13 2.50
N PRO A 46 15.91 6.41 1.79
CA PRO A 46 17.11 7.00 1.21
C PRO A 46 16.75 8.15 0.27
N ASP A 47 17.65 9.14 0.12
CA ASP A 47 17.38 10.37 -0.65
C ASP A 47 16.91 10.09 -2.08
N TRP A 48 17.52 9.12 -2.76
CA TRP A 48 17.13 8.74 -4.13
C TRP A 48 15.69 8.20 -4.22
N LEU A 49 15.21 7.51 -3.18
CA LEU A 49 13.85 7.00 -3.13
C LEU A 49 12.86 8.10 -2.72
N ARG A 50 13.28 9.01 -1.84
CA ARG A 50 12.50 10.18 -1.42
C ARG A 50 12.12 11.06 -2.63
N GLU A 51 13.06 11.30 -3.53
CA GLU A 51 12.81 12.08 -4.75
C GLU A 51 11.77 11.41 -5.67
N ILE A 52 11.87 10.08 -5.84
CA ILE A 52 10.90 9.29 -6.59
C ILE A 52 9.51 9.34 -5.94
N ILE A 53 9.45 9.21 -4.64
CA ILE A 53 8.19 9.22 -3.87
C ILE A 53 7.52 10.58 -3.98
N THR A 54 8.24 11.68 -3.73
CA THR A 54 7.67 13.04 -3.75
C THR A 54 7.02 13.36 -5.09
N ALA A 55 7.63 12.97 -6.20
CA ALA A 55 7.10 13.24 -7.53
C ALA A 55 5.90 12.37 -7.94
N SER A 56 5.64 11.27 -7.23
CA SER A 56 4.59 10.30 -7.56
C SER A 56 3.59 10.07 -6.41
N ALA A 57 3.88 10.64 -5.24
CA ALA A 57 3.17 10.36 -4.00
C ALA A 57 1.66 10.54 -4.15
N GLU A 58 1.23 11.71 -4.59
CA GLU A 58 -0.20 12.01 -4.71
C GLU A 58 -0.94 11.03 -5.65
N LEU A 59 -0.29 10.64 -6.76
CA LEU A 59 -0.87 9.68 -7.68
C LEU A 59 -1.03 8.30 -7.05
N PHE A 60 -0.01 7.85 -6.31
CA PHE A 60 0.08 6.47 -5.80
C PHE A 60 -0.51 6.29 -4.39
N GLU A 61 -0.90 7.36 -3.70
CA GLU A 61 -1.48 7.27 -2.35
C GLU A 61 -2.65 6.27 -2.21
N PRO A 62 -3.62 6.18 -3.15
CA PRO A 62 -4.68 5.18 -3.02
C PRO A 62 -4.16 3.74 -3.03
N ALA A 63 -3.11 3.47 -3.80
CA ALA A 63 -2.46 2.16 -3.82
C ALA A 63 -1.65 1.92 -2.54
N ALA A 64 -1.01 2.96 -2.01
CA ALA A 64 -0.27 2.88 -0.75
C ALA A 64 -1.18 2.61 0.45
N LEU A 65 -2.37 3.18 0.49
CA LEU A 65 -3.36 2.89 1.54
C LEU A 65 -3.72 1.39 1.57
N ILE A 66 -3.95 0.78 0.42
CA ILE A 66 -4.24 -0.66 0.31
C ILE A 66 -3.01 -1.47 0.78
N HIS A 67 -1.82 -1.10 0.33
CA HIS A 67 -0.57 -1.78 0.68
C HIS A 67 -0.27 -1.73 2.19
N ASP A 68 -0.43 -0.56 2.82
CA ASP A 68 -0.24 -0.41 4.26
C ASP A 68 -1.24 -1.25 5.05
N LEU A 69 -2.49 -1.33 4.56
CA LEU A 69 -3.51 -2.18 5.17
C LEU A 69 -3.16 -3.67 5.04
N GLU A 70 -2.67 -4.11 3.88
CA GLU A 70 -2.20 -5.49 3.71
C GLU A 70 -1.01 -5.82 4.61
N TYR A 71 -0.09 -4.88 4.77
CA TYR A 71 1.04 -5.03 5.69
C TYR A 71 0.57 -5.14 7.14
N PHE A 72 -0.40 -4.33 7.54
CA PHE A 72 -1.02 -4.41 8.85
C PHE A 72 -1.75 -5.74 9.08
N LEU A 73 -2.50 -6.22 8.09
CA LEU A 73 -3.18 -7.52 8.15
C LEU A 73 -2.19 -8.67 8.25
N GLY A 74 -1.04 -8.53 7.61
CA GLY A 74 0.03 -9.50 7.66
C GLY A 74 -0.34 -10.85 7.04
N GLY A 75 0.49 -11.84 7.31
CA GLY A 75 0.35 -13.20 6.81
C GLY A 75 1.68 -13.90 6.67
N GLY A 76 1.81 -14.80 5.71
CA GLY A 76 3.06 -15.48 5.38
C GLY A 76 3.88 -14.73 4.33
N LYS A 77 4.99 -15.36 3.91
CA LYS A 77 5.87 -14.80 2.88
C LYS A 77 5.17 -14.63 1.54
N THR A 78 4.26 -15.54 1.20
CA THR A 78 3.46 -15.45 -0.04
C THR A 78 2.54 -14.25 -0.01
N ASP A 79 1.91 -13.95 1.14
CA ASP A 79 1.05 -12.79 1.31
C ASP A 79 1.85 -11.48 1.23
N PHE A 80 3.05 -11.45 1.79
CA PHE A 80 3.98 -10.33 1.68
C PHE A 80 4.33 -10.02 0.22
N THR A 81 4.74 -11.02 -0.54
CA THR A 81 5.05 -10.86 -1.97
C THR A 81 3.81 -10.44 -2.76
N ALA A 82 2.65 -11.03 -2.48
CA ALA A 82 1.40 -10.67 -3.15
C ALA A 82 0.97 -9.23 -2.88
N ALA A 83 1.16 -8.71 -1.65
CA ALA A 83 0.90 -7.32 -1.30
C ALA A 83 1.78 -6.36 -2.12
N ASN A 84 3.07 -6.63 -2.22
CA ASN A 84 4.01 -5.82 -3.00
C ASN A 84 3.68 -5.83 -4.50
N GLU A 85 3.35 -6.99 -5.07
CA GLU A 85 2.96 -7.08 -6.48
C GLU A 85 1.61 -6.39 -6.75
N ARG A 86 0.65 -6.48 -5.85
CA ARG A 86 -0.62 -5.76 -5.95
C ARG A 86 -0.40 -4.26 -5.91
N PHE A 87 0.46 -3.79 -5.01
CA PHE A 87 0.85 -2.38 -4.99
C PHE A 87 1.39 -1.92 -6.35
N ARG A 88 2.31 -2.67 -6.95
CA ARG A 88 2.84 -2.35 -8.28
C ARG A 88 1.74 -2.30 -9.35
N ARG A 89 0.86 -3.31 -9.40
CA ARG A 89 -0.25 -3.35 -10.38
C ARG A 89 -1.22 -2.18 -10.19
N ASN A 90 -1.51 -1.82 -8.95
CA ASN A 90 -2.36 -0.67 -8.64
C ASN A 90 -1.72 0.65 -9.07
N CYS A 91 -0.41 0.83 -8.85
CA CYS A 91 0.32 1.99 -9.36
C CYS A 91 0.30 2.05 -10.90
N ASP A 92 0.46 0.91 -11.57
CA ASP A 92 0.36 0.81 -13.02
C ASP A 92 -1.04 1.18 -13.52
N THR A 93 -2.10 0.75 -12.83
CA THR A 93 -3.49 1.09 -13.14
C THR A 93 -3.75 2.59 -13.01
N LEU A 94 -3.32 3.21 -11.92
CA LEU A 94 -3.44 4.66 -11.71
C LEU A 94 -2.67 5.45 -12.78
N THR A 95 -1.49 4.98 -13.13
CA THR A 95 -0.67 5.60 -14.18
C THR A 95 -1.35 5.52 -15.54
N ARG A 96 -1.91 4.36 -15.91
CA ARG A 96 -2.61 4.17 -17.19
C ARG A 96 -3.88 5.00 -17.28
N ARG A 97 -4.59 5.20 -16.18
CA ARG A 97 -5.79 6.05 -16.14
C ARG A 97 -5.46 7.54 -16.31
N LYS A 98 -4.33 7.99 -15.77
CA LYS A 98 -3.92 9.39 -15.80
C LYS A 98 -3.20 9.78 -17.10
N TYR A 99 -2.40 8.90 -17.67
CA TYR A 99 -1.53 9.21 -18.81
C TYR A 99 -1.80 8.29 -20.00
N PRO A 100 -1.94 8.86 -21.21
CA PRO A 100 -2.14 8.07 -22.42
C PRO A 100 -0.91 7.23 -22.77
N TRP A 101 -1.08 6.22 -23.60
CA TRP A 101 -0.03 5.25 -23.95
C TRP A 101 1.23 5.87 -24.58
N TRP A 102 1.09 7.00 -25.26
CA TRP A 102 2.20 7.71 -25.92
C TRP A 102 2.94 8.68 -24.98
N SER A 103 2.46 8.88 -23.75
CA SER A 103 3.11 9.80 -22.80
C SER A 103 4.40 9.21 -22.24
N PRO A 104 5.54 9.89 -22.34
CA PRO A 104 6.77 9.44 -21.70
C PRO A 104 6.69 9.39 -20.19
N LEU A 105 5.87 10.25 -19.56
CA LEU A 105 5.61 10.23 -18.12
C LEU A 105 5.03 8.90 -17.65
N ARG A 106 4.23 8.23 -18.47
CA ARG A 106 3.68 6.91 -18.17
C ARG A 106 4.80 5.88 -17.92
N TYR A 107 5.81 5.87 -18.75
CA TYR A 107 6.95 4.95 -18.60
C TYR A 107 7.85 5.29 -17.43
N ILE A 108 8.04 6.58 -17.16
CA ILE A 108 8.77 7.04 -15.98
C ILE A 108 8.06 6.56 -14.70
N LEU A 109 6.73 6.70 -14.64
CA LEU A 109 5.94 6.29 -13.47
C LEU A 109 5.90 4.76 -13.30
N PHE A 110 5.85 3.98 -14.37
CA PHE A 110 6.00 2.52 -14.29
C PHE A 110 7.35 2.12 -13.69
N ASN A 111 8.43 2.77 -14.10
CA ASN A 111 9.75 2.53 -13.54
C ASN A 111 9.82 2.92 -12.06
N ARG A 112 9.18 4.00 -11.67
CA ARG A 112 9.09 4.43 -10.26
C ARG A 112 8.34 3.41 -9.41
N ALA A 113 7.20 2.93 -9.88
CA ALA A 113 6.42 1.89 -9.20
C ALA A 113 7.24 0.61 -9.00
N ARG A 114 7.99 0.18 -10.03
CA ARG A 114 8.88 -0.99 -9.93
C ARG A 114 9.99 -0.80 -8.91
N ARG A 115 10.66 0.36 -8.92
CA ARG A 115 11.72 0.66 -7.95
C ARG A 115 11.19 0.66 -6.52
N TRP A 116 10.01 1.21 -6.31
CA TRP A 116 9.37 1.19 -5.02
C TRP A 116 9.02 -0.23 -4.58
N THR A 117 8.40 -1.02 -5.44
CA THR A 117 8.09 -2.42 -5.15
C THR A 117 9.35 -3.22 -4.80
N ASN A 118 10.44 -3.04 -5.55
CA ASN A 118 11.71 -3.69 -5.26
C ASN A 118 12.27 -3.26 -3.89
N TYR A 119 12.12 -1.99 -3.53
CA TYR A 119 12.51 -1.53 -2.20
C TYR A 119 11.68 -2.20 -1.10
N CYS A 120 10.37 -2.30 -1.28
CA CYS A 120 9.48 -2.99 -0.34
C CYS A 120 9.84 -4.47 -0.20
N GLU A 121 10.18 -5.16 -1.30
CA GLU A 121 10.64 -6.55 -1.27
C GLU A 121 11.93 -6.73 -0.47
N LEU A 122 12.88 -5.81 -0.60
CA LEU A 122 14.18 -5.89 0.06
C LEU A 122 14.16 -5.46 1.52
N PHE A 123 13.36 -4.44 1.86
CA PHE A 123 13.41 -3.76 3.15
C PHE A 123 12.07 -3.69 3.89
N GLY A 124 10.98 -4.13 3.27
CA GLY A 124 9.64 -4.05 3.85
C GLY A 124 9.34 -5.11 4.91
N THR A 125 10.18 -6.12 5.07
CA THR A 125 9.98 -7.23 6.01
C THR A 125 9.84 -6.79 7.46
N GLU A 126 10.51 -5.72 7.86
CA GLU A 126 10.45 -5.18 9.21
C GLU A 126 9.08 -4.55 9.55
N ASN A 127 8.37 -4.08 8.52
CA ASN A 127 7.07 -3.42 8.66
C ASN A 127 5.89 -4.35 8.40
N TYR A 128 6.14 -5.54 7.87
CA TYR A 128 5.11 -6.52 7.57
C TYR A 128 4.84 -7.40 8.79
N HIS A 129 3.57 -7.55 9.13
CA HIS A 129 3.15 -8.38 10.26
C HIS A 129 3.13 -9.86 9.89
N PHE A 130 4.30 -10.49 9.85
CA PHE A 130 4.38 -11.92 9.60
C PHE A 130 3.67 -12.72 10.69
N LYS A 131 2.78 -13.62 10.27
CA LYS A 131 2.19 -14.63 11.12
C LYS A 131 3.05 -15.88 11.02
N THR A 132 3.75 -16.23 12.09
CA THR A 132 4.46 -17.48 12.18
C THR A 132 3.46 -18.63 12.28
N GLY A 133 3.69 -19.69 11.49
CA GLY A 133 2.93 -20.93 11.61
C GLY A 133 3.04 -21.53 13.02
N ILE A 134 2.10 -22.39 13.37
CA ILE A 134 1.88 -23.09 14.64
C ILE A 134 3.05 -22.97 15.65
N GLY A 135 2.94 -22.06 16.61
CA GLY A 135 3.84 -21.99 17.77
C GLY A 135 4.58 -20.70 18.03
N GLY A 136 4.43 -19.66 17.22
CA GLY A 136 5.09 -18.38 17.43
C GLY A 136 4.16 -17.19 17.22
N GLU A 137 3.41 -16.82 18.25
CA GLU A 137 2.79 -15.50 18.29
C GLU A 137 3.90 -14.46 18.47
N VAL A 138 4.21 -13.72 17.41
CA VAL A 138 4.85 -12.42 17.61
C VAL A 138 3.73 -11.52 18.13
N SER A 139 3.73 -11.31 19.42
CA SER A 139 2.82 -10.40 20.11
C SER A 139 3.09 -8.97 19.64
N CYS A 140 2.44 -8.56 18.56
CA CYS A 140 2.08 -7.18 18.38
C CYS A 140 0.62 -7.07 18.81
N GLY A 141 0.41 -6.50 19.99
CA GLY A 141 -0.88 -6.46 20.65
C GLY A 141 -1.92 -5.59 19.97
N HIS A 142 -2.48 -6.11 18.89
CA HIS A 142 -3.76 -5.66 18.34
C HIS A 142 -4.48 -6.90 17.83
N SER A 143 -5.55 -7.24 18.48
CA SER A 143 -6.46 -8.32 18.11
C SER A 143 -7.03 -8.06 16.70
N ASN A 144 -6.57 -8.81 15.73
CA ASN A 144 -7.14 -8.85 14.36
C ASN A 144 -8.49 -9.59 14.36
N GLU A 145 -9.47 -9.11 15.15
CA GLU A 145 -10.81 -9.72 15.21
C GLU A 145 -11.69 -9.44 14.00
N LYS A 146 -11.23 -8.61 13.04
CA LYS A 146 -12.05 -8.18 11.90
C LYS A 146 -11.84 -8.95 10.60
N ARG A 147 -11.05 -10.03 10.59
CA ARG A 147 -11.00 -10.90 9.41
C ARG A 147 -12.27 -11.77 9.36
N PRO A 148 -13.05 -11.76 8.29
CA PRO A 148 -14.06 -12.78 8.08
C PRO A 148 -13.35 -14.13 7.91
N ASN A 149 -13.81 -15.13 8.66
CA ASN A 149 -13.48 -16.52 8.40
C ASN A 149 -14.03 -16.89 7.03
N GLY A 150 -13.18 -16.97 6.03
CA GLY A 150 -13.46 -17.51 4.71
C GLY A 150 -12.83 -18.86 4.56
#